data_5834645d9e0e73b9890b450be38d6f8d
#
_entry.id   5834645d9e0e73b9890b450be38d6f8d
#
_cell.length_a   1.000
_cell.length_b   1.000
_cell.length_c   1.000
_cell.angle_alpha   90.00
_cell.angle_beta   90.00
_cell.angle_gamma   90.00
#
_symmetry.space_group_name_H-M   'P 1'
#
loop_
_entity.id
_entity.type
_entity.pdbx_description
1 polymer ?
#
loop_
_entity_poly.entity_id
_entity_poly.type
_entity_poly.pdbx_seq_one_letter_code
_entity_poly.pdbx_strand_id
1 'polypeptide(L)'
;MPQPKRGRPRAFDRDRALLDAARLFWRRGYSGTSTRDLTARLGLSTSSLYGAFGSKAELFEEAVRTYAERYREIYEQAVAAPDFPTVVERVLIDSVHEFTRPDDEHPGCLLSSAAMADSTSTLDTSAYFAELQGHNERILRARAERAIEEGELAPDADASALTGLIQSIWHGLSARANLGADRADLLAVARLGHTLICGPPAP
;
A
#
# COMPACT_ATOMS: atom_id res chain seq x y z
N MET A 1 13.57 49.66 17.98
CA MET A 1 13.08 48.30 18.14
C MET A 1 13.45 47.50 16.91
N PRO A 2 14.21 46.41 17.01
CA PRO A 2 14.58 45.60 15.85
C PRO A 2 13.36 44.76 15.40
N GLN A 3 13.04 44.80 14.10
CA GLN A 3 12.01 43.97 13.49
C GLN A 3 12.43 42.48 13.56
N PRO A 4 11.50 41.55 13.85
CA PRO A 4 11.83 40.13 13.83
C PRO A 4 12.15 39.69 12.41
N LYS A 5 13.34 39.08 12.21
CA LYS A 5 13.75 38.45 10.97
C LYS A 5 12.69 37.44 10.56
N ARG A 6 12.01 37.66 9.43
CA ARG A 6 11.18 36.65 8.75
C ARG A 6 12.05 35.42 8.55
N GLY A 7 11.72 34.34 9.24
CA GLY A 7 12.37 33.06 9.05
C GLY A 7 12.29 32.64 7.58
N ARG A 8 13.37 32.07 7.06
CA ARG A 8 13.44 31.48 5.72
C ARG A 8 12.24 30.54 5.57
N PRO A 9 11.44 30.64 4.47
CA PRO A 9 10.34 29.70 4.24
C PRO A 9 10.89 28.28 4.39
N ARG A 10 10.24 27.44 5.20
CA ARG A 10 10.54 26.01 5.23
C ARG A 10 10.47 25.52 3.80
N ALA A 11 11.54 24.91 3.30
CA ALA A 11 11.53 24.27 2.00
C ALA A 11 10.30 23.37 1.93
N PHE A 12 9.44 23.56 0.93
CA PHE A 12 8.27 22.75 0.70
C PHE A 12 8.73 21.30 0.47
N ASP A 13 8.35 20.42 1.39
CA ASP A 13 8.61 19.00 1.30
C ASP A 13 7.49 18.37 0.47
N ARG A 14 7.78 18.09 -0.79
CA ARG A 14 6.82 17.59 -1.77
C ARG A 14 6.36 16.17 -1.44
N ASP A 15 7.28 15.31 -0.97
CA ASP A 15 6.98 13.91 -0.66
C ASP A 15 6.06 13.82 0.56
N ARG A 16 6.34 14.65 1.57
CA ARG A 16 5.47 14.75 2.72
C ARG A 16 4.09 15.28 2.34
N ALA A 17 4.02 16.26 1.46
CA ALA A 17 2.73 16.80 0.99
C ALA A 17 1.93 15.75 0.22
N LEU A 18 2.58 14.91 -0.61
CA LEU A 18 1.93 13.78 -1.29
C LEU A 18 1.34 12.78 -0.30
N LEU A 19 2.08 12.40 0.74
CA LEU A 19 1.57 11.50 1.78
C LEU A 19 0.39 12.11 2.54
N ASP A 20 0.46 13.38 2.90
CA ASP A 20 -0.63 14.08 3.57
C ASP A 20 -1.86 14.23 2.67
N ALA A 21 -1.68 14.43 1.37
CA ALA A 21 -2.76 14.43 0.39
C ALA A 21 -3.35 13.01 0.22
N ALA A 22 -2.51 11.98 0.12
CA ALA A 22 -2.95 10.59 0.04
C ALA A 22 -3.83 10.21 1.23
N ARG A 23 -3.43 10.57 2.46
CA ARG A 23 -4.21 10.35 3.68
C ARG A 23 -5.58 11.04 3.64
N LEU A 24 -5.64 12.25 3.10
CA LEU A 24 -6.88 13.00 2.99
C LEU A 24 -7.82 12.38 1.95
N PHE A 25 -7.30 11.99 0.80
CA PHE A 25 -8.05 11.27 -0.23
C PHE A 25 -8.53 9.90 0.26
N TRP A 26 -7.73 9.21 1.05
CA TRP A 26 -8.11 7.95 1.65
C TRP A 26 -9.35 8.07 2.55
N ARG A 27 -9.38 9.12 3.37
CA ARG A 27 -10.50 9.39 4.30
C ARG A 27 -11.80 9.74 3.62
N ARG A 28 -11.75 10.53 2.56
CA ARG A 28 -12.91 11.22 1.99
C ARG A 28 -13.22 10.84 0.56
N GLY A 29 -12.40 10.01 -0.05
CA GLY A 29 -12.43 9.77 -1.48
C GLY A 29 -11.98 10.98 -2.28
N TYR A 30 -11.83 10.81 -3.59
CA TYR A 30 -11.49 11.91 -4.51
C TYR A 30 -12.57 12.99 -4.52
N SER A 31 -13.84 12.60 -4.72
CA SER A 31 -14.96 13.54 -4.83
C SER A 31 -15.27 14.25 -3.50
N GLY A 32 -15.10 13.57 -2.37
CA GLY A 32 -15.30 14.12 -1.03
C GLY A 32 -14.18 15.05 -0.54
N THR A 33 -13.05 15.16 -1.27
CA THR A 33 -11.92 16.01 -0.91
C THR A 33 -11.93 17.28 -1.74
N SER A 34 -12.12 18.44 -1.11
CA SER A 34 -12.07 19.74 -1.80
C SER A 34 -10.65 20.29 -1.87
N THR A 35 -10.40 21.23 -2.82
CA THR A 35 -9.14 22.00 -2.87
C THR A 35 -8.89 22.75 -1.56
N ARG A 36 -9.95 23.22 -0.88
CA ARG A 36 -9.85 23.89 0.41
C ARG A 36 -9.35 22.93 1.50
N ASP A 37 -9.80 21.69 1.51
CA ASP A 37 -9.32 20.68 2.45
C ASP A 37 -7.84 20.38 2.23
N LEU A 38 -7.43 20.23 0.96
CA LEU A 38 -6.04 20.02 0.57
C LEU A 38 -5.15 21.19 1.02
N THR A 39 -5.52 22.43 0.69
CA THR A 39 -4.74 23.61 1.08
C THR A 39 -4.62 23.76 2.60
N ALA A 40 -5.71 23.50 3.33
CA ALA A 40 -5.72 23.51 4.79
C ALA A 40 -4.80 22.43 5.39
N ARG A 41 -4.86 21.20 4.86
CA ARG A 41 -4.03 20.08 5.34
C ARG A 41 -2.54 20.28 5.04
N LEU A 42 -2.23 20.74 3.83
CA LEU A 42 -0.86 20.90 3.36
C LEU A 42 -0.20 22.22 3.79
N GLY A 43 -0.97 23.14 4.36
CA GLY A 43 -0.47 24.46 4.73
C GLY A 43 -0.06 25.32 3.52
N LEU A 44 -0.72 25.11 2.36
CA LEU A 44 -0.41 25.77 1.10
C LEU A 44 -1.53 26.75 0.70
N SER A 45 -1.14 27.79 -0.06
CA SER A 45 -2.13 28.55 -0.82
C SER A 45 -2.63 27.74 -2.03
N THR A 46 -3.79 28.08 -2.56
CA THR A 46 -4.33 27.44 -3.78
C THR A 46 -3.38 27.59 -4.97
N SER A 47 -2.75 28.75 -5.13
CA SER A 47 -1.75 28.98 -6.18
C SER A 47 -0.49 28.12 -5.98
N SER A 48 -0.04 27.94 -4.73
CA SER A 48 1.11 27.08 -4.42
C SER A 48 0.79 25.62 -4.66
N LEU A 49 -0.43 25.16 -4.30
CA LEU A 49 -0.90 23.80 -4.54
C LEU A 49 -0.89 23.48 -6.05
N TYR A 50 -1.53 24.34 -6.86
CA TYR A 50 -1.59 24.13 -8.30
C TYR A 50 -0.24 24.34 -8.99
N GLY A 51 0.60 25.24 -8.48
CA GLY A 51 1.96 25.42 -8.97
C GLY A 51 2.85 24.19 -8.72
N ALA A 52 2.61 23.44 -7.63
CA ALA A 52 3.39 22.25 -7.29
C ALA A 52 2.87 20.97 -7.95
N PHE A 53 1.54 20.86 -8.14
CA PHE A 53 0.88 19.61 -8.51
C PHE A 53 -0.05 19.73 -9.73
N GLY A 54 -0.14 20.88 -10.36
CA GLY A 54 -0.99 21.12 -11.53
C GLY A 54 -2.48 21.23 -11.18
N SER A 55 -3.13 20.11 -10.88
CA SER A 55 -4.54 20.03 -10.56
C SER A 55 -4.82 19.11 -9.37
N LYS A 56 -6.04 19.12 -8.85
CA LYS A 56 -6.47 18.12 -7.84
C LYS A 56 -6.38 16.69 -8.38
N ALA A 57 -6.68 16.49 -9.66
CA ALA A 57 -6.64 15.20 -10.31
C ALA A 57 -5.20 14.68 -10.43
N GLU A 58 -4.28 15.53 -10.87
CA GLU A 58 -2.85 15.18 -10.95
C GLU A 58 -2.24 14.91 -9.58
N LEU A 59 -2.59 15.71 -8.56
CA LEU A 59 -2.19 15.44 -7.18
C LEU A 59 -2.73 14.10 -6.67
N PHE A 60 -3.98 13.77 -6.97
CA PHE A 60 -4.57 12.48 -6.59
C PHE A 60 -3.85 11.32 -7.26
N GLU A 61 -3.65 11.39 -8.57
CA GLU A 61 -2.95 10.37 -9.33
C GLU A 61 -1.52 10.15 -8.80
N GLU A 62 -0.78 11.22 -8.57
CA GLU A 62 0.58 11.14 -8.05
C GLU A 62 0.60 10.55 -6.62
N ALA A 63 -0.34 10.96 -5.77
CA ALA A 63 -0.46 10.42 -4.42
C ALA A 63 -0.76 8.90 -4.42
N VAL A 64 -1.67 8.46 -5.31
CA VAL A 64 -2.00 7.04 -5.48
C VAL A 64 -0.78 6.25 -5.97
N ARG A 65 -0.05 6.76 -6.98
CA ARG A 65 1.14 6.10 -7.52
C ARG A 65 2.27 6.01 -6.50
N THR A 66 2.56 7.11 -5.79
CA THR A 66 3.58 7.14 -4.73
C THR A 66 3.26 6.16 -3.60
N TYR A 67 1.97 6.03 -3.27
CA TYR A 67 1.54 5.08 -2.26
C TYR A 67 1.63 3.61 -2.75
N ALA A 68 1.30 3.38 -4.02
CA ALA A 68 1.37 2.06 -4.66
C ALA A 68 2.79 1.49 -4.69
N GLU A 69 3.80 2.36 -4.86
CA GLU A 69 5.20 1.95 -4.92
C GLU A 69 5.65 1.21 -3.66
N ARG A 70 5.15 1.59 -2.48
CA ARG A 70 5.46 0.91 -1.22
C ARG A 70 5.05 -0.56 -1.22
N TYR A 71 3.90 -0.89 -1.82
CA TYR A 71 3.45 -2.28 -1.91
C TYR A 71 4.21 -3.05 -2.98
N ARG A 72 4.59 -2.39 -4.07
CA ARG A 72 5.48 -2.97 -5.06
C ARG A 72 6.80 -3.38 -4.41
N GLU A 73 7.43 -2.47 -3.66
CA GLU A 73 8.67 -2.73 -2.94
C GLU A 73 8.57 -3.91 -1.96
N ILE A 74 7.45 -4.02 -1.22
CA ILE A 74 7.23 -5.16 -0.32
C ILE A 74 7.26 -6.48 -1.10
N TYR A 75 6.55 -6.57 -2.22
CA TYR A 75 6.52 -7.80 -3.04
C TYR A 75 7.86 -8.09 -3.69
N GLU A 76 8.53 -7.09 -4.27
CA GLU A 76 9.85 -7.25 -4.89
C GLU A 76 10.89 -7.70 -3.88
N GLN A 77 10.90 -7.13 -2.68
CA GLN A 77 11.79 -7.56 -1.59
C GLN A 77 11.42 -8.94 -1.06
N ALA A 78 10.13 -9.27 -0.99
CA ALA A 78 9.67 -10.57 -0.54
C ALA A 78 10.14 -11.69 -1.49
N VAL A 79 9.89 -11.55 -2.81
CA VAL A 79 10.25 -12.60 -3.79
C VAL A 79 11.76 -12.78 -3.96
N ALA A 80 12.56 -11.83 -3.49
CA ALA A 80 14.02 -11.92 -3.41
C ALA A 80 14.52 -12.70 -2.17
N ALA A 81 13.63 -13.13 -1.27
CA ALA A 81 13.99 -13.91 -0.09
C ALA A 81 14.59 -15.29 -0.45
N PRO A 82 15.47 -15.83 0.44
CA PRO A 82 16.20 -17.06 0.15
C PRO A 82 15.31 -18.30 0.03
N ASP A 83 14.19 -18.35 0.75
CA ASP A 83 13.27 -19.49 0.79
C ASP A 83 11.81 -19.04 0.70
N PHE A 84 10.93 -19.96 0.26
CA PHE A 84 9.52 -19.66 0.06
C PHE A 84 8.74 -19.32 1.35
N PRO A 85 9.00 -19.99 2.50
CA PRO A 85 8.40 -19.56 3.75
C PRO A 85 8.71 -18.10 4.11
N THR A 86 9.93 -17.65 3.93
CA THR A 86 10.32 -16.25 4.15
C THR A 86 9.62 -15.30 3.15
N VAL A 87 9.38 -15.73 1.90
CA VAL A 87 8.59 -14.96 0.93
C VAL A 87 7.18 -14.73 1.46
N VAL A 88 6.50 -15.81 1.90
CA VAL A 88 5.12 -15.75 2.42
C VAL A 88 5.06 -14.88 3.69
N GLU A 89 6.02 -15.05 4.59
CA GLU A 89 6.13 -14.24 5.81
C GLU A 89 6.21 -12.74 5.46
N ARG A 90 7.15 -12.35 4.59
CA ARG A 90 7.31 -10.95 4.18
C ARG A 90 6.07 -10.39 3.52
N VAL A 91 5.47 -11.11 2.56
CA VAL A 91 4.24 -10.63 1.90
C VAL A 91 3.13 -10.38 2.91
N LEU A 92 2.92 -11.26 3.87
CA LEU A 92 1.81 -11.13 4.81
C LEU A 92 2.14 -10.22 6.00
N ILE A 93 3.30 -10.38 6.63
CA ILE A 93 3.66 -9.67 7.85
C ILE A 93 4.09 -8.23 7.56
N ASP A 94 4.95 -7.99 6.55
CA ASP A 94 5.40 -6.64 6.21
C ASP A 94 4.24 -5.80 5.69
N SER A 95 3.29 -6.43 4.97
CA SER A 95 2.05 -5.75 4.57
C SER A 95 1.20 -5.34 5.78
N VAL A 96 1.08 -6.17 6.83
CA VAL A 96 0.39 -5.75 8.06
C VAL A 96 1.11 -4.59 8.73
N HIS A 97 2.45 -4.59 8.74
CA HIS A 97 3.23 -3.47 9.25
C HIS A 97 2.98 -2.20 8.47
N GLU A 98 2.88 -2.29 7.14
CA GLU A 98 2.54 -1.15 6.28
C GLU A 98 1.11 -0.66 6.53
N PHE A 99 0.11 -1.57 6.58
CA PHE A 99 -1.29 -1.24 6.85
C PHE A 99 -1.53 -0.55 8.19
N THR A 100 -0.66 -0.77 9.16
CA THR A 100 -0.81 -0.32 10.54
C THR A 100 0.32 0.60 10.99
N ARG A 101 0.93 1.37 10.06
CA ARG A 101 2.00 2.32 10.40
C ARG A 101 1.49 3.35 11.42
N PRO A 102 2.23 3.60 12.51
CA PRO A 102 1.81 4.57 13.54
C PRO A 102 1.65 5.99 13.00
N ASP A 103 2.44 6.36 11.99
CA ASP A 103 2.43 7.69 11.38
C ASP A 103 1.29 7.88 10.38
N ASP A 104 0.62 6.81 9.97
CA ASP A 104 -0.55 6.87 9.11
C ASP A 104 -1.79 6.95 10.00
N GLU A 105 -2.52 8.07 9.89
CA GLU A 105 -3.75 8.33 10.67
C GLU A 105 -4.89 7.34 10.32
N HIS A 106 -4.69 6.49 9.32
CA HIS A 106 -5.63 5.46 8.89
C HIS A 106 -4.93 4.13 8.65
N PRO A 107 -5.40 3.07 9.30
CA PRO A 107 -4.99 1.73 8.99
C PRO A 107 -5.56 1.26 7.64
N GLY A 108 -4.84 0.38 6.95
CA GLY A 108 -5.29 -0.30 5.74
C GLY A 108 -4.54 0.09 4.47
N CYS A 109 -5.14 -0.16 3.32
CA CYS A 109 -4.58 0.12 2.00
C CYS A 109 -5.41 1.19 1.26
N LEU A 110 -4.78 2.33 0.96
CA LEU A 110 -5.39 3.40 0.16
C LEU A 110 -5.88 2.89 -1.21
N LEU A 111 -5.09 2.05 -1.87
CA LEU A 111 -5.41 1.55 -3.20
C LEU A 111 -6.69 0.71 -3.23
N SER A 112 -6.85 -0.21 -2.28
CA SER A 112 -8.06 -1.03 -2.19
C SER A 112 -9.28 -0.19 -1.83
N SER A 113 -9.12 0.83 -0.99
CA SER A 113 -10.19 1.77 -0.65
C SER A 113 -10.53 2.70 -1.81
N ALA A 114 -9.52 3.26 -2.50
CA ALA A 114 -9.71 4.17 -3.63
C ALA A 114 -10.32 3.46 -4.85
N ALA A 115 -9.91 2.21 -5.13
CA ALA A 115 -10.48 1.40 -6.20
C ALA A 115 -11.97 1.07 -5.97
N MET A 116 -12.38 0.99 -4.69
CA MET A 116 -13.77 0.74 -4.31
C MET A 116 -14.65 2.00 -4.27
N ALA A 117 -14.06 3.18 -4.15
CA ALA A 117 -14.80 4.39 -3.74
C ALA A 117 -15.11 5.39 -4.86
N ASP A 118 -14.42 5.39 -6.02
CA ASP A 118 -14.62 6.52 -6.95
C ASP A 118 -14.28 6.26 -8.42
N SER A 119 -15.29 6.51 -9.29
CA SER A 119 -15.20 6.45 -10.75
C SER A 119 -15.02 7.83 -11.42
N THR A 120 -14.82 8.92 -10.67
CA THR A 120 -14.89 10.30 -11.19
C THR A 120 -13.53 11.00 -11.29
N SER A 121 -12.42 10.34 -10.95
CA SER A 121 -11.06 10.86 -11.17
C SER A 121 -10.61 10.62 -12.61
N THR A 122 -9.58 11.34 -13.06
CA THR A 122 -8.92 11.11 -14.36
C THR A 122 -8.14 9.79 -14.38
N LEU A 123 -7.74 9.27 -13.22
CA LEU A 123 -7.13 7.97 -13.05
C LEU A 123 -8.24 6.93 -12.84
N ASP A 124 -8.29 5.92 -13.71
CA ASP A 124 -9.04 4.69 -13.43
C ASP A 124 -8.28 3.90 -12.34
N THR A 125 -8.65 4.19 -11.09
CA THR A 125 -8.01 3.56 -9.92
C THR A 125 -8.23 2.06 -9.87
N SER A 126 -9.37 1.56 -10.37
CA SER A 126 -9.66 0.13 -10.47
C SER A 126 -8.73 -0.56 -11.44
N ALA A 127 -8.57 -0.02 -12.66
CA ALA A 127 -7.66 -0.56 -13.66
C ALA A 127 -6.20 -0.51 -13.18
N TYR A 128 -5.78 0.60 -12.59
CA TYR A 128 -4.44 0.75 -12.03
C TYR A 128 -4.16 -0.26 -10.90
N PHE A 129 -5.13 -0.44 -10.01
CA PHE A 129 -5.01 -1.42 -8.93
C PHE A 129 -4.96 -2.85 -9.48
N ALA A 130 -5.79 -3.19 -10.46
CA ALA A 130 -5.76 -4.51 -11.12
C ALA A 130 -4.43 -4.78 -11.82
N GLU A 131 -3.82 -3.78 -12.47
CA GLU A 131 -2.49 -3.90 -13.07
C GLU A 131 -1.41 -4.18 -12.03
N LEU A 132 -1.41 -3.43 -10.90
CA LEU A 132 -0.47 -3.63 -9.80
C LEU A 132 -0.63 -5.03 -9.20
N GLN A 133 -1.86 -5.46 -8.93
CA GLN A 133 -2.12 -6.79 -8.38
C GLN A 133 -1.70 -7.89 -9.36
N GLY A 134 -1.97 -7.72 -10.65
CA GLY A 134 -1.51 -8.65 -11.68
C GLY A 134 0.02 -8.72 -11.78
N HIS A 135 0.73 -7.61 -11.55
CA HIS A 135 2.21 -7.64 -11.46
C HIS A 135 2.66 -8.44 -10.23
N ASN A 136 2.13 -8.13 -9.05
CA ASN A 136 2.48 -8.80 -7.80
C ASN A 136 2.18 -10.31 -7.87
N GLU A 137 1.05 -10.69 -8.45
CA GLU A 137 0.69 -12.09 -8.67
C GLU A 137 1.68 -12.81 -9.59
N ARG A 138 2.08 -12.18 -10.70
CA ARG A 138 3.05 -12.79 -11.63
C ARG A 138 4.40 -13.06 -10.97
N ILE A 139 4.97 -12.10 -10.24
CA ILE A 139 6.29 -12.28 -9.59
C ILE A 139 6.23 -13.30 -8.44
N LEU A 140 5.13 -13.32 -7.69
CA LEU A 140 4.94 -14.28 -6.61
C LEU A 140 4.74 -15.70 -7.15
N ARG A 141 3.97 -15.86 -8.24
CA ARG A 141 3.79 -17.14 -8.91
C ARG A 141 5.10 -17.68 -9.47
N ALA A 142 5.87 -16.85 -10.17
CA ALA A 142 7.19 -17.25 -10.67
C ALA A 142 8.13 -17.70 -9.53
N ARG A 143 8.05 -17.08 -8.35
CA ARG A 143 8.82 -17.50 -7.17
C ARG A 143 8.32 -18.83 -6.60
N ALA A 144 7.00 -19.07 -6.59
CA ALA A 144 6.41 -20.34 -6.17
C ALA A 144 6.79 -21.48 -7.15
N GLU A 145 6.74 -21.25 -8.46
CA GLU A 145 7.19 -22.20 -9.48
C GLU A 145 8.66 -22.59 -9.27
N ARG A 146 9.52 -21.60 -9.03
CA ARG A 146 10.94 -21.85 -8.70
C ARG A 146 11.10 -22.64 -7.40
N ALA A 147 10.28 -22.39 -6.38
CA ALA A 147 10.32 -23.15 -5.12
C ALA A 147 9.94 -24.62 -5.30
N ILE A 148 9.05 -24.93 -6.24
CA ILE A 148 8.72 -26.31 -6.62
C ILE A 148 9.93 -26.96 -7.33
N GLU A 149 10.54 -26.27 -8.29
CA GLU A 149 11.72 -26.75 -9.02
C GLU A 149 12.93 -26.99 -8.10
N GLU A 150 13.14 -26.13 -7.10
CA GLU A 150 14.21 -26.21 -6.11
C GLU A 150 13.92 -27.20 -4.96
N GLY A 151 12.70 -27.77 -4.91
CA GLY A 151 12.28 -28.73 -3.88
C GLY A 151 11.93 -28.11 -2.53
N GLU A 152 11.72 -26.80 -2.47
CA GLU A 152 11.20 -26.12 -1.27
C GLU A 152 9.71 -26.40 -1.05
N LEU A 153 8.98 -26.67 -2.12
CA LEU A 153 7.57 -27.05 -2.15
C LEU A 153 7.40 -28.46 -2.74
N ALA A 154 6.27 -29.08 -2.43
CA ALA A 154 5.93 -30.38 -3.00
C ALA A 154 5.88 -30.33 -4.54
N PRO A 155 6.36 -31.38 -5.25
CA PRO A 155 6.43 -31.37 -6.71
C PRO A 155 5.06 -31.32 -7.40
N ASP A 156 3.99 -31.64 -6.69
CA ASP A 156 2.60 -31.58 -7.14
C ASP A 156 1.87 -30.33 -6.62
N ALA A 157 2.57 -29.39 -6.00
CA ALA A 157 1.99 -28.13 -5.53
C ALA A 157 1.51 -27.27 -6.71
N ASP A 158 0.34 -26.67 -6.56
CA ASP A 158 -0.21 -25.72 -7.54
C ASP A 158 0.25 -24.29 -7.21
N ALA A 159 1.26 -23.81 -7.92
CA ALA A 159 1.81 -22.46 -7.75
C ALA A 159 0.75 -21.36 -7.94
N SER A 160 -0.21 -21.56 -8.85
CA SER A 160 -1.28 -20.59 -9.10
C SER A 160 -2.26 -20.56 -7.94
N ALA A 161 -2.67 -21.72 -7.43
CA ALA A 161 -3.57 -21.81 -6.27
C ALA A 161 -2.90 -21.25 -4.99
N LEU A 162 -1.61 -21.54 -4.76
CA LEU A 162 -0.84 -20.97 -3.65
C LEU A 162 -0.76 -19.45 -3.73
N THR A 163 -0.44 -18.93 -4.90
CA THR A 163 -0.40 -17.48 -5.13
C THR A 163 -1.76 -16.83 -4.89
N GLY A 164 -2.82 -17.43 -5.43
CA GLY A 164 -4.19 -16.96 -5.21
C GLY A 164 -4.61 -16.97 -3.74
N LEU A 165 -4.19 -17.98 -2.98
CA LEU A 165 -4.44 -18.07 -1.53
C LEU A 165 -3.71 -16.94 -0.77
N ILE A 166 -2.42 -16.74 -1.05
CA ILE A 166 -1.62 -15.66 -0.43
C ILE A 166 -2.25 -14.31 -0.71
N GLN A 167 -2.64 -14.04 -1.96
CA GLN A 167 -3.32 -12.81 -2.36
C GLN A 167 -4.68 -12.65 -1.67
N SER A 168 -5.46 -13.74 -1.53
CA SER A 168 -6.75 -13.70 -0.84
C SER A 168 -6.60 -13.34 0.64
N ILE A 169 -5.57 -13.88 1.32
CA ILE A 169 -5.24 -13.53 2.71
C ILE A 169 -4.82 -12.05 2.77
N TRP A 170 -3.95 -11.61 1.88
CA TRP A 170 -3.48 -10.23 1.80
C TRP A 170 -4.66 -9.24 1.63
N HIS A 171 -5.59 -9.52 0.71
CA HIS A 171 -6.79 -8.71 0.51
C HIS A 171 -7.70 -8.70 1.74
N GLY A 172 -7.84 -9.84 2.41
CA GLY A 172 -8.59 -9.96 3.65
C GLY A 172 -7.97 -9.11 4.78
N LEU A 173 -6.65 -9.15 4.93
CA LEU A 173 -5.90 -8.32 5.89
C LEU A 173 -6.06 -6.83 5.60
N SER A 174 -5.92 -6.43 4.33
CA SER A 174 -6.11 -5.05 3.88
C SER A 174 -7.53 -4.54 4.17
N ALA A 175 -8.55 -5.32 3.83
CA ALA A 175 -9.95 -4.98 4.08
C ALA A 175 -10.25 -4.85 5.59
N ARG A 176 -9.76 -5.77 6.41
CA ARG A 176 -9.91 -5.71 7.87
C ARG A 176 -9.20 -4.50 8.48
N ALA A 177 -8.00 -4.19 8.00
CA ALA A 177 -7.29 -2.99 8.42
C ALA A 177 -8.06 -1.71 8.08
N ASN A 178 -8.62 -1.61 6.87
CA ASN A 178 -9.50 -0.49 6.46
C ASN A 178 -10.75 -0.35 7.37
N LEU A 179 -11.21 -1.45 7.97
CA LEU A 179 -12.32 -1.46 8.93
C LEU A 179 -11.89 -1.20 10.39
N GLY A 180 -10.60 -0.92 10.62
CA GLY A 180 -10.06 -0.58 11.94
C GLY A 180 -9.68 -1.77 12.81
N ALA A 181 -9.41 -2.94 12.22
CA ALA A 181 -8.90 -4.08 12.98
C ALA A 181 -7.53 -3.78 13.60
N ASP A 182 -7.31 -4.23 14.83
CA ASP A 182 -6.07 -4.02 15.55
C ASP A 182 -4.89 -4.74 14.90
N ARG A 183 -3.70 -4.13 15.00
CA ARG A 183 -2.45 -4.70 14.48
C ARG A 183 -2.18 -6.11 15.01
N ALA A 184 -2.44 -6.35 16.30
CA ALA A 184 -2.22 -7.66 16.92
C ALA A 184 -3.11 -8.73 16.28
N ASP A 185 -4.38 -8.43 16.02
CA ASP A 185 -5.33 -9.32 15.36
C ASP A 185 -4.93 -9.62 13.92
N LEU A 186 -4.51 -8.57 13.18
CA LEU A 186 -4.03 -8.73 11.80
C LEU A 186 -2.79 -9.61 11.72
N LEU A 187 -1.81 -9.39 12.63
CA LEU A 187 -0.62 -10.22 12.73
C LEU A 187 -0.93 -11.66 13.11
N ALA A 188 -1.91 -11.91 13.98
CA ALA A 188 -2.34 -13.26 14.33
C ALA A 188 -2.89 -14.00 13.10
N VAL A 189 -3.73 -13.34 12.30
CA VAL A 189 -4.25 -13.90 11.04
C VAL A 189 -3.14 -14.15 10.02
N ALA A 190 -2.21 -13.19 9.86
CA ALA A 190 -1.08 -13.32 8.93
C ALA A 190 -0.18 -14.52 9.31
N ARG A 191 0.15 -14.68 10.58
CA ARG A 191 0.94 -15.82 11.08
C ARG A 191 0.23 -17.16 10.90
N LEU A 192 -1.07 -17.21 11.18
CA LEU A 192 -1.86 -18.42 10.93
C LEU A 192 -1.86 -18.76 9.43
N GLY A 193 -2.07 -17.77 8.56
CA GLY A 193 -2.00 -17.95 7.12
C GLY A 193 -0.64 -18.49 6.67
N HIS A 194 0.46 -17.92 7.18
CA HIS A 194 1.81 -18.42 6.95
C HIS A 194 1.96 -19.90 7.37
N THR A 195 1.53 -20.23 8.58
CA THR A 195 1.62 -21.61 9.11
C THR A 195 0.82 -22.62 8.27
N LEU A 196 -0.36 -22.22 7.79
CA LEU A 196 -1.21 -23.08 6.95
C LEU A 196 -0.62 -23.30 5.55
N ILE A 197 0.14 -22.33 5.03
CA ILE A 197 0.76 -22.42 3.70
C ILE A 197 2.10 -23.15 3.76
N CYS A 198 2.93 -22.84 4.76
CA CYS A 198 4.34 -23.29 4.82
C CYS A 198 4.57 -24.42 5.85
N GLY A 199 3.58 -24.77 6.65
CA GLY A 199 3.74 -25.65 7.81
C GLY A 199 4.23 -24.90 9.05
N PRO A 200 4.32 -25.60 10.20
CA PRO A 200 4.85 -25.00 11.42
C PRO A 200 6.33 -24.66 11.22
N PRO A 201 6.85 -23.60 11.90
CA PRO A 201 8.27 -23.27 11.84
C PRO A 201 9.10 -24.49 12.27
N ALA A 202 10.23 -24.69 11.63
CA ALA A 202 11.17 -25.74 12.02
C ALA A 202 11.58 -25.55 13.50
N PRO A 203 11.73 -26.65 14.26
CA PRO A 203 12.06 -26.58 15.68
C PRO A 203 13.45 -25.97 15.95
#